data_e7f3a908171b8d078fc3969cfb844ce6
#
_entry.id   e7f3a908171b8d078fc3969cfb844ce6
#
_cell.length_a   1.000
_cell.length_b   1.000
_cell.length_c   1.000
_cell.angle_alpha   90.00
_cell.angle_beta   90.00
_cell.angle_gamma   90.00
#
_symmetry.space_group_name_H-M   'P 1'
#
loop_
_entity.id
_entity.type
_entity.pdbx_description
1 polymer ?
#
loop_
_entity_poly.entity_id
_entity_poly.type
_entity_poly.pdbx_seq_one_letter_code
_entity_poly.pdbx_strand_id
1 'polypeptide(L)'
;MAAEVGINLENIFIPKLGNQFTLSSEGLEYMGQIDINDVYVDAKGIVEDSNIIQERKYLAAFGCICIVIKIDMRNVYATSEPEIESRGFNLTKKIRETIVDAVYNTLDSLRNNNKKVTHELVVLEIKKKIKRKIYRGTQLPVLIPLVIEE
;
A
#
# COMPACT_ATOMS: atom_id res chain seq x y z
N MET A 1 40.27 6.27 0.16
CA MET A 1 40.86 4.95 0.59
C MET A 1 41.70 4.33 -0.54
N ALA A 2 41.13 3.85 -1.68
CA ALA A 2 41.99 3.21 -2.70
C ALA A 2 43.03 4.16 -3.34
N ALA A 3 42.64 5.39 -3.66
CA ALA A 3 43.55 6.41 -4.16
C ALA A 3 44.64 6.85 -3.12
N GLU A 4 44.34 6.82 -1.82
CA GLU A 4 45.25 7.16 -0.75
C GLU A 4 46.40 6.14 -0.58
N VAL A 5 46.16 4.89 -1.02
CA VAL A 5 47.17 3.82 -1.04
C VAL A 5 47.88 3.69 -2.39
N GLY A 6 47.74 4.70 -3.27
CA GLY A 6 48.47 4.80 -4.53
C GLY A 6 47.84 4.09 -5.73
N ILE A 7 46.59 3.65 -5.63
CA ILE A 7 45.87 3.07 -6.80
C ILE A 7 45.37 4.23 -7.69
N ASN A 8 45.74 4.21 -8.96
CA ASN A 8 45.29 5.21 -9.93
C ASN A 8 43.75 5.18 -10.01
N LEU A 9 43.12 6.36 -10.03
CA LEU A 9 41.66 6.48 -10.10
C LEU A 9 41.04 5.78 -11.33
N GLU A 10 41.77 5.74 -12.43
CA GLU A 10 41.38 5.05 -13.65
C GLU A 10 41.23 3.52 -13.48
N ASN A 11 41.88 2.96 -12.46
CA ASN A 11 41.82 1.53 -12.13
C ASN A 11 40.80 1.21 -11.02
N ILE A 12 39.99 2.20 -10.61
CA ILE A 12 38.99 2.02 -9.57
C ILE A 12 37.58 1.98 -10.21
N PHE A 13 37.00 0.81 -10.21
CA PHE A 13 35.65 0.59 -10.72
C PHE A 13 34.70 0.28 -9.55
N ILE A 14 33.60 1.03 -9.45
CA ILE A 14 32.54 0.82 -8.46
C ILE A 14 31.31 0.33 -9.20
N PRO A 15 31.11 -0.99 -9.33
CA PRO A 15 30.00 -1.53 -10.10
C PRO A 15 28.67 -1.30 -9.37
N LYS A 16 27.62 -1.04 -10.15
CA LYS A 16 26.23 -1.12 -9.69
C LYS A 16 25.68 -2.50 -10.00
N LEU A 17 24.63 -2.88 -9.30
CA LEU A 17 23.91 -4.12 -9.58
C LEU A 17 23.48 -4.17 -11.06
N GLY A 18 23.75 -5.28 -11.74
CA GLY A 18 23.47 -5.45 -13.17
C GLY A 18 24.57 -4.98 -14.12
N ASN A 19 25.58 -4.24 -13.66
CA ASN A 19 26.67 -3.88 -14.55
C ASN A 19 27.46 -5.11 -15.01
N GLN A 20 27.73 -5.18 -16.31
CA GLN A 20 28.58 -6.20 -16.94
C GLN A 20 29.94 -5.60 -17.31
N PHE A 21 30.98 -6.35 -17.01
CA PHE A 21 32.36 -5.98 -17.33
C PHE A 21 33.07 -7.16 -17.98
N THR A 22 33.94 -6.87 -18.90
CA THR A 22 34.88 -7.84 -19.44
C THR A 22 36.29 -7.52 -18.92
N LEU A 23 36.97 -8.50 -18.35
CA LEU A 23 38.35 -8.39 -17.92
C LEU A 23 39.27 -9.08 -18.95
N SER A 24 40.20 -8.33 -19.49
CA SER A 24 41.20 -8.82 -20.46
C SER A 24 42.62 -8.43 -20.02
N SER A 25 43.62 -8.81 -20.81
CA SER A 25 44.99 -8.36 -20.63
C SER A 25 45.17 -6.86 -20.83
N GLU A 26 44.22 -6.20 -21.50
CA GLU A 26 44.22 -4.76 -21.75
C GLU A 26 43.53 -3.96 -20.63
N GLY A 27 42.81 -4.65 -19.71
CA GLY A 27 42.13 -4.04 -18.59
C GLY A 27 40.68 -4.44 -18.46
N LEU A 28 39.92 -3.64 -17.70
CA LEU A 28 38.50 -3.82 -17.44
C LEU A 28 37.68 -2.90 -18.34
N GLU A 29 36.78 -3.49 -19.16
CA GLU A 29 35.89 -2.77 -20.05
C GLU A 29 34.42 -2.92 -19.57
N TYR A 30 33.69 -1.81 -19.55
CA TYR A 30 32.26 -1.82 -19.25
C TYR A 30 31.46 -2.23 -20.50
N MET A 31 30.71 -3.33 -20.41
CA MET A 31 29.95 -3.91 -21.53
C MET A 31 28.48 -3.48 -21.56
N GLY A 32 27.97 -2.91 -20.48
CA GLY A 32 26.57 -2.51 -20.38
C GLY A 32 25.92 -2.92 -19.07
N GLN A 33 24.60 -2.87 -19.04
CA GLN A 33 23.79 -3.23 -17.87
C GLN A 33 22.72 -4.23 -18.28
N ILE A 34 22.57 -5.29 -17.49
CA ILE A 34 21.45 -6.23 -17.60
C ILE A 34 20.38 -5.85 -16.58
N ASP A 35 19.12 -6.05 -16.98
CA ASP A 35 18.00 -5.91 -16.06
C ASP A 35 18.01 -7.07 -15.07
N ILE A 36 18.17 -6.73 -13.80
CA ILE A 36 18.08 -7.70 -12.70
C ILE A 36 16.73 -7.46 -12.03
N ASN A 37 15.85 -8.44 -12.16
CA ASN A 37 14.58 -8.45 -11.44
C ASN A 37 14.80 -8.96 -10.00
N ASP A 38 14.19 -8.28 -9.05
CA ASP A 38 14.14 -8.74 -7.66
C ASP A 38 13.42 -10.09 -7.58
N VAL A 39 14.03 -11.07 -6.95
CA VAL A 39 13.39 -12.35 -6.62
C VAL A 39 12.96 -12.28 -5.16
N TYR A 40 11.66 -12.32 -4.94
CA TYR A 40 11.09 -12.28 -3.59
C TYR A 40 10.94 -13.70 -3.06
N VAL A 41 11.46 -13.93 -1.86
CA VAL A 41 11.38 -15.22 -1.18
C VAL A 41 10.72 -15.05 0.19
N ASP A 42 9.92 -16.03 0.57
CA ASP A 42 9.36 -16.16 1.91
C ASP A 42 9.74 -17.52 2.53
N ALA A 43 9.15 -17.86 3.67
CA ALA A 43 9.44 -19.14 4.36
C ALA A 43 9.08 -20.40 3.53
N LYS A 44 8.28 -20.25 2.47
CA LYS A 44 7.83 -21.33 1.59
C LYS A 44 8.61 -21.39 0.27
N GLY A 45 9.45 -20.40 -0.02
CA GLY A 45 10.24 -20.31 -1.24
C GLY A 45 9.97 -19.03 -2.03
N ILE A 46 10.05 -19.11 -3.36
CA ILE A 46 9.87 -17.94 -4.25
C ILE A 46 8.41 -17.52 -4.29
N VAL A 47 8.15 -16.23 -4.10
CA VAL A 47 6.81 -15.64 -4.23
C VAL A 47 6.58 -15.25 -5.69
N GLU A 48 5.76 -16.03 -6.38
CA GLU A 48 5.44 -15.81 -7.81
C GLU A 48 4.30 -14.80 -8.02
N ASP A 49 3.41 -14.62 -7.02
CA ASP A 49 2.28 -13.71 -7.14
C ASP A 49 2.72 -12.24 -6.98
N SER A 50 2.80 -11.56 -8.12
CA SER A 50 3.16 -10.15 -8.19
C SER A 50 2.17 -9.24 -7.43
N ASN A 51 0.89 -9.62 -7.31
CA ASN A 51 -0.11 -8.83 -6.59
C ASN A 51 0.19 -8.82 -5.09
N ILE A 52 0.55 -9.97 -4.51
CA ILE A 52 0.94 -10.09 -3.10
C ILE A 52 2.18 -9.24 -2.82
N ILE A 53 3.16 -9.26 -3.72
CA ILE A 53 4.38 -8.45 -3.58
C ILE A 53 4.04 -6.96 -3.61
N GLN A 54 3.21 -6.53 -4.56
CA GLN A 54 2.78 -5.14 -4.66
C GLN A 54 1.97 -4.69 -3.43
N GLU A 55 1.07 -5.53 -2.94
CA GLU A 55 0.31 -5.24 -1.73
C GLU A 55 1.20 -5.09 -0.50
N ARG A 56 2.19 -5.98 -0.32
CA ARG A 56 3.18 -5.87 0.76
C ARG A 56 4.02 -4.59 0.66
N LYS A 57 4.47 -4.21 -0.54
CA LYS A 57 5.18 -2.96 -0.79
C LYS A 57 4.31 -1.75 -0.42
N TYR A 58 3.04 -1.79 -0.78
CA TYR A 58 2.09 -0.72 -0.49
C TYR A 58 1.82 -0.59 1.01
N LEU A 59 1.60 -1.71 1.71
CA LEU A 59 1.44 -1.75 3.16
C LEU A 59 2.69 -1.22 3.89
N ALA A 60 3.87 -1.61 3.43
CA ALA A 60 5.14 -1.13 4.01
C ALA A 60 5.35 0.37 3.81
N ALA A 61 4.96 0.92 2.65
CA ALA A 61 5.15 2.33 2.32
C ALA A 61 4.11 3.26 2.99
N PHE A 62 2.85 2.82 3.11
CA PHE A 62 1.72 3.71 3.46
C PHE A 62 0.94 3.26 4.69
N GLY A 63 1.20 2.07 5.20
CA GLY A 63 0.46 1.48 6.30
C GLY A 63 -0.97 1.09 5.93
N CYS A 64 -1.79 0.81 6.95
CA CYS A 64 -3.19 0.46 6.78
C CYS A 64 -4.08 1.11 7.83
N ILE A 65 -5.37 1.23 7.48
CA ILE A 65 -6.46 1.64 8.39
C ILE A 65 -7.52 0.54 8.31
N CYS A 66 -7.80 -0.08 9.45
CA CYS A 66 -8.89 -1.02 9.65
C CYS A 66 -10.11 -0.27 10.20
N ILE A 67 -11.29 -0.51 9.66
CA ILE A 67 -12.53 0.17 10.04
C ILE A 67 -13.59 -0.90 10.26
N VAL A 68 -13.96 -1.14 11.51
CA VAL A 68 -15.01 -2.10 11.87
C VAL A 68 -16.33 -1.35 12.00
N ILE A 69 -17.34 -1.82 11.28
CA ILE A 69 -18.66 -1.16 11.20
C ILE A 69 -19.73 -2.21 11.45
N LYS A 70 -20.48 -2.05 12.51
CA LYS A 70 -21.66 -2.88 12.82
C LYS A 70 -22.87 -2.25 12.19
N ILE A 71 -23.63 -3.00 11.39
CA ILE A 71 -24.71 -2.46 10.57
C ILE A 71 -25.95 -3.35 10.68
N ASP A 72 -27.10 -2.72 10.93
CA ASP A 72 -28.39 -3.30 10.59
C ASP A 72 -28.62 -3.18 9.06
N MET A 73 -28.46 -4.30 8.34
CA MET A 73 -28.58 -4.33 6.88
C MET A 73 -30.02 -4.14 6.39
N ARG A 74 -31.05 -4.34 7.25
CA ARG A 74 -32.46 -4.15 6.86
C ARG A 74 -32.79 -2.67 6.74
N ASN A 75 -32.27 -1.87 7.68
CA ASN A 75 -32.54 -0.44 7.77
C ASN A 75 -31.36 0.42 7.29
N VAL A 76 -30.24 -0.20 6.96
CA VAL A 76 -29.00 0.41 6.43
C VAL A 76 -28.50 1.54 7.35
N TYR A 77 -28.25 1.23 8.63
CA TYR A 77 -27.65 2.15 9.57
C TYR A 77 -26.59 1.44 10.45
N ALA A 78 -25.64 2.21 10.94
CA ALA A 78 -24.65 1.69 11.88
C ALA A 78 -25.26 1.59 13.29
N THR A 79 -25.16 0.40 13.92
CA THR A 79 -25.69 0.13 15.26
C THR A 79 -24.80 0.65 16.37
N SER A 80 -23.52 0.92 16.05
CA SER A 80 -22.56 1.56 16.96
C SER A 80 -21.63 2.49 16.18
N GLU A 81 -20.86 3.31 16.91
CA GLU A 81 -19.80 4.12 16.30
C GLU A 81 -18.74 3.20 15.66
N PRO A 82 -18.28 3.53 14.44
CA PRO A 82 -17.23 2.75 13.77
C PRO A 82 -15.94 2.71 14.58
N GLU A 83 -15.39 1.52 14.81
CA GLU A 83 -14.10 1.33 15.43
C GLU A 83 -12.99 1.46 14.37
N ILE A 84 -11.98 2.29 14.65
CA ILE A 84 -10.94 2.61 13.67
C ILE A 84 -9.56 2.38 14.29
N GLU A 85 -8.77 1.51 13.67
CA GLU A 85 -7.39 1.23 14.04
C GLU A 85 -6.46 1.45 12.86
N SER A 86 -5.20 1.83 13.12
CA SER A 86 -4.19 1.98 12.08
C SER A 86 -2.85 1.34 12.46
N ARG A 87 -2.11 0.93 11.44
CA ARG A 87 -0.72 0.47 11.57
C ARG A 87 0.11 1.09 10.45
N GLY A 88 1.27 1.65 10.81
CA GLY A 88 2.16 2.32 9.85
C GLY A 88 1.60 3.62 9.26
N PHE A 89 0.48 4.14 9.79
CA PHE A 89 -0.15 5.39 9.35
C PHE A 89 -0.51 6.26 10.55
N ASN A 90 -0.22 7.57 10.45
CA ASN A 90 -0.55 8.52 11.53
C ASN A 90 -2.03 8.93 11.48
N LEU A 91 -2.86 8.22 12.23
CA LEU A 91 -4.29 8.46 12.34
C LEU A 91 -4.57 9.63 13.30
N THR A 92 -4.60 10.85 12.79
CA THR A 92 -4.95 12.03 13.59
C THR A 92 -6.45 12.05 13.95
N LYS A 93 -6.82 12.78 15.03
CA LYS A 93 -8.22 12.96 15.44
C LYS A 93 -9.10 13.44 14.26
N LYS A 94 -8.62 14.41 13.50
CA LYS A 94 -9.35 14.96 12.34
C LYS A 94 -9.58 13.91 11.25
N ILE A 95 -8.60 13.02 10.99
CA ILE A 95 -8.77 11.94 10.00
C ILE A 95 -9.77 10.92 10.51
N ARG A 96 -9.72 10.57 11.79
CA ARG A 96 -10.71 9.67 12.43
C ARG A 96 -12.13 10.21 12.28
N GLU A 97 -12.37 11.45 12.65
CA GLU A 97 -13.67 12.13 12.50
C GLU A 97 -14.13 12.13 11.03
N THR A 98 -13.21 12.42 10.09
CA THR A 98 -13.51 12.41 8.66
C THR A 98 -13.94 11.01 8.17
N ILE A 99 -13.34 9.95 8.70
CA ILE A 99 -13.70 8.56 8.37
C ILE A 99 -15.08 8.22 8.93
N VAL A 100 -15.34 8.55 10.20
CA VAL A 100 -16.64 8.33 10.85
C VAL A 100 -17.75 9.02 10.06
N ASP A 101 -17.58 10.30 9.74
CA ASP A 101 -18.51 11.05 8.89
C ASP A 101 -18.71 10.44 7.50
N ALA A 102 -17.64 9.90 6.92
CA ALA A 102 -17.73 9.24 5.61
C ALA A 102 -18.56 7.96 5.68
N VAL A 103 -18.45 7.20 6.77
CA VAL A 103 -19.24 5.98 6.98
C VAL A 103 -20.72 6.34 7.10
N TYR A 104 -21.09 7.22 8.03
CA TYR A 104 -22.50 7.60 8.24
C TYR A 104 -23.12 8.20 6.97
N ASN A 105 -22.44 9.15 6.33
CA ASN A 105 -22.91 9.74 5.07
C ASN A 105 -23.06 8.73 3.92
N THR A 106 -22.29 7.63 3.93
CA THR A 106 -22.42 6.58 2.92
C THR A 106 -23.66 5.73 3.20
N LEU A 107 -23.87 5.32 4.44
CA LEU A 107 -25.03 4.54 4.84
C LEU A 107 -26.34 5.30 4.57
N ASP A 108 -26.39 6.59 4.93
CA ASP A 108 -27.55 7.44 4.62
C ASP A 108 -27.81 7.56 3.12
N SER A 109 -26.76 7.71 2.32
CA SER A 109 -26.89 7.76 0.86
C SER A 109 -27.42 6.44 0.27
N LEU A 110 -26.96 5.30 0.80
CA LEU A 110 -27.40 3.98 0.36
C LEU A 110 -28.84 3.71 0.77
N ARG A 111 -29.25 4.08 1.99
CA ARG A 111 -30.62 3.97 2.48
C ARG A 111 -31.61 4.73 1.60
N ASN A 112 -31.24 5.96 1.19
CA ASN A 112 -32.12 6.82 0.39
C ASN A 112 -32.21 6.42 -1.08
N ASN A 113 -31.33 5.57 -1.59
CA ASN A 113 -31.27 5.22 -3.03
C ASN A 113 -32.20 4.10 -3.46
N ASN A 114 -33.06 3.54 -2.61
CA ASN A 114 -34.02 2.47 -2.88
C ASN A 114 -33.47 1.26 -3.67
N LYS A 115 -32.15 1.06 -3.70
CA LYS A 115 -31.50 -0.11 -4.32
C LYS A 115 -31.25 -1.18 -3.27
N LYS A 116 -31.26 -2.44 -3.70
CA LYS A 116 -30.87 -3.54 -2.82
C LYS A 116 -29.44 -3.31 -2.35
N VAL A 117 -29.26 -3.04 -1.06
CA VAL A 117 -27.96 -2.85 -0.44
C VAL A 117 -27.36 -4.22 -0.14
N THR A 118 -26.14 -4.47 -0.63
CA THR A 118 -25.35 -5.68 -0.32
C THR A 118 -24.12 -5.29 0.49
N HIS A 119 -23.56 -6.27 1.19
CA HIS A 119 -22.34 -6.11 1.96
C HIS A 119 -21.19 -5.53 1.10
N GLU A 120 -20.98 -6.08 -0.10
CA GLU A 120 -19.93 -5.65 -1.02
C GLU A 120 -20.13 -4.19 -1.47
N LEU A 121 -21.40 -3.80 -1.70
CA LEU A 121 -21.73 -2.42 -2.10
C LEU A 121 -21.41 -1.44 -0.98
N VAL A 122 -21.74 -1.78 0.27
CA VAL A 122 -21.40 -0.96 1.46
C VAL A 122 -19.89 -0.78 1.57
N VAL A 123 -19.13 -1.87 1.53
CA VAL A 123 -17.65 -1.85 1.60
C VAL A 123 -17.06 -0.99 0.47
N LEU A 124 -17.57 -1.17 -0.76
CA LEU A 124 -17.07 -0.44 -1.93
C LEU A 124 -17.31 1.07 -1.81
N GLU A 125 -18.53 1.47 -1.47
CA GLU A 125 -18.90 2.90 -1.38
C GLU A 125 -18.22 3.59 -0.20
N ILE A 126 -18.05 2.91 0.93
CA ILE A 126 -17.26 3.42 2.08
C ILE A 126 -15.81 3.65 1.64
N LYS A 127 -15.17 2.65 1.00
CA LYS A 127 -13.79 2.82 0.47
C LYS A 127 -13.67 4.03 -0.46
N LYS A 128 -14.60 4.19 -1.40
CA LYS A 128 -14.62 5.32 -2.33
C LYS A 128 -14.77 6.66 -1.62
N LYS A 129 -15.71 6.75 -0.69
CA LYS A 129 -16.02 7.99 0.04
C LYS A 129 -14.84 8.41 0.90
N ILE A 130 -14.22 7.47 1.62
CA ILE A 130 -13.05 7.73 2.47
C ILE A 130 -11.87 8.17 1.60
N LYS A 131 -11.56 7.43 0.50
CA LYS A 131 -10.50 7.82 -0.43
C LYS A 131 -10.68 9.27 -0.90
N ARG A 132 -11.87 9.65 -1.34
CA ARG A 132 -12.15 11.03 -1.82
C ARG A 132 -11.98 12.10 -0.75
N LYS A 133 -12.30 11.81 0.51
CA LYS A 133 -12.20 12.77 1.62
C LYS A 133 -10.78 12.92 2.18
N ILE A 134 -10.02 11.82 2.23
CA ILE A 134 -8.66 11.82 2.80
C ILE A 134 -7.62 12.17 1.73
N TYR A 135 -7.90 11.90 0.43
CA TYR A 135 -6.96 12.15 -0.65
C TYR A 135 -6.70 13.65 -0.87
N ARG A 136 -5.49 14.07 -0.56
CA ARG A 136 -4.99 15.43 -0.81
C ARG A 136 -3.68 15.40 -1.60
N GLY A 137 -3.61 14.57 -2.66
CA GLY A 137 -2.41 14.45 -3.50
C GLY A 137 -1.28 13.60 -2.91
N THR A 138 -1.47 12.97 -1.77
CA THR A 138 -0.55 12.00 -1.17
C THR A 138 -1.08 10.58 -1.31
N GLN A 139 -0.17 9.62 -1.28
CA GLN A 139 -0.52 8.21 -1.33
C GLN A 139 -1.31 7.82 -0.06
N LEU A 140 -2.34 7.01 -0.25
CA LEU A 140 -3.29 6.63 0.79
C LEU A 140 -2.88 5.32 1.46
N PRO A 141 -3.14 5.16 2.77
CA PRO A 141 -3.00 3.85 3.41
C PRO A 141 -3.99 2.84 2.82
N VAL A 142 -3.69 1.56 2.99
CA VAL A 142 -4.62 0.49 2.62
C VAL A 142 -5.85 0.57 3.53
N LEU A 143 -7.04 0.71 2.94
CA LEU A 143 -8.30 0.76 3.67
C LEU A 143 -8.93 -0.63 3.74
N ILE A 144 -9.20 -1.11 4.97
CA ILE A 144 -9.77 -2.43 5.26
C ILE A 144 -11.08 -2.23 6.04
N PRO A 145 -12.20 -1.89 5.37
CA PRO A 145 -13.50 -1.87 6.04
C PRO A 145 -13.99 -3.29 6.24
N LEU A 146 -14.39 -3.58 7.48
CA LEU A 146 -15.01 -4.82 7.92
C LEU A 146 -16.44 -4.49 8.34
N VAL A 147 -17.41 -5.06 7.66
CA VAL A 147 -18.84 -4.87 7.96
C VAL A 147 -19.32 -6.11 8.71
N ILE A 148 -19.96 -5.90 9.84
CA ILE A 148 -20.58 -6.93 10.68
C ILE A 148 -22.07 -6.67 10.69
N GLU A 149 -22.88 -7.66 10.31
CA GLU A 149 -24.34 -7.61 10.37
C GLU A 149 -24.80 -7.92 11.80
N GLU A 150 -25.70 -7.07 12.31
CA GLU A 150 -26.43 -7.26 13.58
C GLU A 150 -27.93 -7.32 13.37
#